data_bc86b715b52c47855f8aa9d14966d334
#
_entry.id   bc86b715b52c47855f8aa9d14966d334
#
_cell.length_a   1.000
_cell.length_b   1.000
_cell.length_c   1.000
_cell.angle_alpha   90.00
_cell.angle_beta   90.00
_cell.angle_gamma   90.00
#
_symmetry.space_group_name_H-M   'P 1'
#
loop_
_entity.id
_entity.type
_entity.pdbx_description
1 polymer ?
#
loop_
_entity_poly.entity_id
_entity_poly.type
_entity_poly.pdbx_seq_one_letter_code
_entity_poly.pdbx_strand_id
1 'polypeptide(L)'
;YLDDYDKVIVFMSRNSYEGVSNKFYLKDDQGHLFDLHIQSIETTQNNYNKYTLALYDPIEIGVEYQVMHQHARGVVLEYSGIVKTERFDEQFFYDGNDLGYTYDRDQTAFALWAPTASRVKLEVCKNNRLYTYEMKRTDKGVYRYTILENLENATYVYLVRVNGVWRESIDPYGTASIENSRRSAVVDLDKIRVRDVPLPKMTSACDAIIYETSVRDFTMQKGIGVTMPGKFRGFVEENEITKQQCSGFSYLKTLGITHIQLMPV
;
A
#
# COMPACT_ATOMS: atom_id res chain seq x y z
N TYR A 1 -23.06 -2.62 -0.16
CA TYR A 1 -21.96 -1.90 0.48
C TYR A 1 -22.14 -1.85 1.99
N LEU A 2 -21.10 -2.15 2.75
CA LEU A 2 -21.06 -1.95 4.20
C LEU A 2 -20.70 -0.48 4.47
N ASP A 3 -21.68 0.29 4.91
CA ASP A 3 -21.55 1.74 5.10
C ASP A 3 -21.15 2.10 6.53
N ASP A 4 -21.63 1.31 7.50
CA ASP A 4 -21.27 1.37 8.91
C ASP A 4 -21.40 -0.03 9.53
N TYR A 5 -21.00 -0.22 10.78
CA TYR A 5 -21.07 -1.51 11.50
C TYR A 5 -22.49 -2.08 11.63
N ASP A 6 -23.49 -1.23 11.57
CA ASP A 6 -24.92 -1.57 11.66
C ASP A 6 -25.71 -1.22 10.39
N LYS A 7 -25.02 -0.83 9.30
CA LYS A 7 -25.67 -0.27 8.12
C LYS A 7 -25.13 -0.82 6.80
N VAL A 8 -26.02 -1.43 6.04
CA VAL A 8 -25.76 -1.95 4.70
C VAL A 8 -26.60 -1.20 3.68
N ILE A 9 -25.96 -0.78 2.58
CA ILE A 9 -26.62 -0.14 1.43
C ILE A 9 -26.66 -1.13 0.27
N VAL A 10 -27.87 -1.34 -0.30
CA VAL A 10 -28.09 -2.19 -1.47
C VAL A 10 -28.75 -1.40 -2.57
N PHE A 11 -28.21 -1.49 -3.77
CA PHE A 11 -28.82 -0.95 -4.99
C PHE A 11 -29.39 -2.08 -5.81
N MET A 12 -30.73 -2.09 -6.00
CA MET A 12 -31.42 -3.06 -6.83
C MET A 12 -31.90 -2.40 -8.12
N SER A 13 -31.50 -2.99 -9.26
CA SER A 13 -31.95 -2.52 -10.57
C SER A 13 -33.46 -2.76 -10.72
N ARG A 14 -34.18 -1.73 -11.15
CA ARG A 14 -35.63 -1.82 -11.47
C ARG A 14 -35.92 -2.65 -12.74
N ASN A 15 -34.89 -2.95 -13.52
CA ASN A 15 -35.01 -3.86 -14.65
C ASN A 15 -35.13 -5.34 -14.21
N SER A 16 -34.84 -5.64 -12.94
CA SER A 16 -34.95 -6.98 -12.37
C SER A 16 -35.90 -6.94 -11.18
N TYR A 17 -36.95 -7.75 -11.21
CA TYR A 17 -37.96 -7.84 -10.14
C TYR A 17 -38.52 -6.47 -9.71
N GLU A 18 -38.65 -5.52 -10.67
CA GLU A 18 -39.06 -4.14 -10.42
C GLU A 18 -38.19 -3.40 -9.37
N GLY A 19 -37.01 -3.96 -9.06
CA GLY A 19 -36.13 -3.46 -8.00
C GLY A 19 -36.69 -3.65 -6.60
N VAL A 20 -37.61 -4.61 -6.40
CA VAL A 20 -38.27 -4.83 -5.11
C VAL A 20 -37.84 -6.13 -4.47
N SER A 21 -37.49 -6.07 -3.19
CA SER A 21 -37.29 -7.24 -2.32
C SER A 21 -37.79 -6.90 -0.92
N ASN A 22 -38.46 -7.86 -0.31
CA ASN A 22 -39.01 -7.74 1.05
C ASN A 22 -38.11 -8.40 2.10
N LYS A 23 -37.08 -9.14 1.67
CA LYS A 23 -36.17 -9.83 2.58
C LYS A 23 -34.74 -9.76 2.08
N PHE A 24 -33.84 -9.40 3.01
CA PHE A 24 -32.41 -9.40 2.80
C PHE A 24 -31.72 -10.10 3.98
N TYR A 25 -30.60 -10.74 3.72
CA TYR A 25 -29.74 -11.32 4.76
C TYR A 25 -28.28 -11.36 4.28
N LEU A 26 -27.35 -11.36 5.21
CA LEU A 26 -25.95 -11.65 4.94
C LEU A 26 -25.69 -13.14 5.10
N LYS A 27 -24.77 -13.65 4.34
CA LYS A 27 -24.22 -15.01 4.47
C LYS A 27 -22.70 -14.88 4.50
N ASP A 28 -22.06 -15.44 5.53
CA ASP A 28 -20.61 -15.54 5.62
C ASP A 28 -20.06 -16.74 4.82
N ASP A 29 -18.73 -16.89 4.80
CA ASP A 29 -18.02 -17.98 4.12
C ASP A 29 -18.23 -19.36 4.81
N GLN A 30 -18.69 -19.38 6.06
CA GLN A 30 -19.05 -20.59 6.81
C GLN A 30 -20.52 -20.98 6.64
N GLY A 31 -21.32 -20.10 6.04
CA GLY A 31 -22.73 -20.32 5.76
C GLY A 31 -23.68 -19.80 6.83
N HIS A 32 -23.21 -19.08 7.85
CA HIS A 32 -24.07 -18.43 8.84
C HIS A 32 -24.86 -17.30 8.17
N LEU A 33 -26.08 -17.10 8.66
CA LEU A 33 -27.01 -16.11 8.14
C LEU A 33 -27.27 -15.04 9.20
N PHE A 34 -27.26 -13.77 8.74
CA PHE A 34 -27.53 -12.58 9.55
C PHE A 34 -28.67 -11.80 8.89
N ASP A 35 -29.76 -11.57 9.59
CA ASP A 35 -30.91 -10.84 9.05
C ASP A 35 -30.60 -9.36 8.85
N LEU A 36 -31.06 -8.83 7.71
CA LEU A 36 -30.98 -7.41 7.38
C LEU A 36 -32.39 -6.82 7.37
N HIS A 37 -32.60 -5.73 8.11
CA HIS A 37 -33.89 -5.09 8.28
C HIS A 37 -34.00 -3.82 7.44
N ILE A 38 -35.03 -3.73 6.59
CA ILE A 38 -35.25 -2.58 5.73
C ILE A 38 -35.64 -1.35 6.59
N GLN A 39 -34.81 -0.31 6.55
CA GLN A 39 -35.07 0.98 7.20
C GLN A 39 -35.71 1.97 6.23
N SER A 40 -35.18 2.07 5.01
CA SER A 40 -35.74 2.96 3.98
C SER A 40 -35.50 2.42 2.58
N ILE A 41 -36.33 2.87 1.64
CA ILE A 41 -36.22 2.61 0.22
C ILE A 41 -36.34 3.95 -0.51
N GLU A 42 -35.36 4.27 -1.32
CA GLU A 42 -35.31 5.49 -2.14
C GLU A 42 -35.19 5.12 -3.60
N THR A 43 -36.03 5.68 -4.46
CA THR A 43 -35.88 5.51 -5.92
C THR A 43 -34.85 6.51 -6.44
N THR A 44 -33.81 6.02 -7.09
CA THR A 44 -32.74 6.85 -7.66
C THR A 44 -33.05 7.23 -9.11
N GLN A 45 -32.43 8.30 -9.59
CA GLN A 45 -32.58 8.76 -10.98
C GLN A 45 -32.02 7.75 -12.01
N ASN A 46 -31.12 6.84 -11.59
CA ASN A 46 -30.45 5.87 -12.47
C ASN A 46 -31.18 4.52 -12.57
N ASN A 47 -32.49 4.50 -12.37
CA ASN A 47 -33.33 3.30 -12.45
C ASN A 47 -32.98 2.19 -11.44
N TYR A 48 -32.53 2.58 -10.24
CA TYR A 48 -32.32 1.69 -9.10
C TYR A 48 -33.18 2.09 -7.92
N ASN A 49 -33.54 1.12 -7.09
CA ASN A 49 -34.00 1.35 -5.73
C ASN A 49 -32.80 1.18 -4.79
N LYS A 50 -32.54 2.18 -3.97
CA LYS A 50 -31.55 2.17 -2.92
C LYS A 50 -32.22 1.75 -1.62
N TYR A 51 -31.79 0.65 -1.09
CA TYR A 51 -32.20 0.16 0.21
C TYR A 51 -31.19 0.55 1.26
N THR A 52 -31.63 1.14 2.36
CA THR A 52 -30.87 1.26 3.58
C THR A 52 -31.34 0.16 4.53
N LEU A 53 -30.42 -0.71 4.91
CA LEU A 53 -30.68 -1.90 5.71
C LEU A 53 -29.96 -1.79 7.03
N ALA A 54 -30.66 -2.08 8.14
CA ALA A 54 -30.06 -2.22 9.45
C ALA A 54 -29.54 -3.63 9.67
N LEU A 55 -28.39 -3.72 10.31
CA LEU A 55 -27.76 -4.94 10.78
C LEU A 55 -27.65 -4.86 12.31
N TYR A 56 -28.31 -5.76 13.02
CA TYR A 56 -28.31 -5.77 14.48
C TYR A 56 -27.31 -6.77 15.07
N ASP A 57 -27.02 -7.82 14.32
CA ASP A 57 -26.03 -8.80 14.73
C ASP A 57 -24.60 -8.29 14.41
N PRO A 58 -23.63 -8.49 15.32
CA PRO A 58 -22.26 -8.08 15.07
C PRO A 58 -21.63 -8.90 13.95
N ILE A 59 -20.97 -8.22 13.03
CA ILE A 59 -20.16 -8.86 11.98
C ILE A 59 -18.69 -8.54 12.19
N GLU A 60 -17.85 -9.41 11.66
CA GLU A 60 -16.39 -9.28 11.74
C GLU A 60 -15.83 -8.64 10.46
N ILE A 61 -15.03 -7.59 10.61
CA ILE A 61 -14.31 -6.97 9.50
C ILE A 61 -13.16 -7.88 9.07
N GLY A 62 -13.04 -8.10 7.76
CA GLY A 62 -12.08 -9.02 7.17
C GLY A 62 -12.63 -10.42 6.91
N VAL A 63 -13.92 -10.66 7.18
CA VAL A 63 -14.66 -11.83 6.72
C VAL A 63 -15.40 -11.50 5.43
N GLU A 64 -15.52 -12.46 4.52
CA GLU A 64 -16.30 -12.27 3.29
C GLU A 64 -17.77 -12.57 3.54
N TYR A 65 -18.61 -11.59 3.29
CA TYR A 65 -20.05 -11.73 3.33
C TYR A 65 -20.66 -11.57 1.95
N GLN A 66 -21.77 -12.26 1.73
CA GLN A 66 -22.65 -12.07 0.57
C GLN A 66 -23.98 -11.51 1.03
N VAL A 67 -24.42 -10.44 0.39
CA VAL A 67 -25.79 -9.94 0.54
C VAL A 67 -26.71 -10.79 -0.32
N MET A 68 -27.67 -11.42 0.31
CA MET A 68 -28.69 -12.26 -0.32
C MET A 68 -30.05 -11.56 -0.29
N HIS A 69 -30.89 -11.83 -1.27
CA HIS A 69 -32.29 -11.43 -1.25
C HIS A 69 -33.19 -12.55 -1.81
N GLN A 70 -34.49 -12.41 -1.64
CA GLN A 70 -35.47 -13.50 -1.91
C GLN A 70 -35.48 -14.04 -3.35
N HIS A 71 -34.95 -13.31 -4.33
CA HIS A 71 -35.11 -13.65 -5.75
C HIS A 71 -33.79 -14.03 -6.44
N ALA A 72 -32.62 -13.82 -5.83
CA ALA A 72 -31.37 -13.96 -6.57
C ALA A 72 -30.22 -14.49 -5.73
N ARG A 73 -29.15 -14.86 -6.47
CA ARG A 73 -27.87 -15.22 -5.88
C ARG A 73 -27.24 -14.05 -5.15
N GLY A 74 -26.45 -14.35 -4.12
CA GLY A 74 -25.75 -13.37 -3.33
C GLY A 74 -24.72 -12.56 -4.14
N VAL A 75 -24.56 -11.32 -3.70
CA VAL A 75 -23.52 -10.40 -4.19
C VAL A 75 -22.57 -10.14 -3.03
N VAL A 76 -21.27 -10.11 -3.30
CA VAL A 76 -20.27 -9.82 -2.28
C VAL A 76 -20.56 -8.47 -1.63
N LEU A 77 -20.54 -8.43 -0.30
CA LEU A 77 -20.63 -7.20 0.47
C LEU A 77 -19.29 -6.47 0.38
N GLU A 78 -19.30 -5.30 -0.22
CA GLU A 78 -18.11 -4.47 -0.37
C GLU A 78 -18.01 -3.44 0.75
N TYR A 79 -16.79 -3.19 1.23
CA TYR A 79 -16.53 -2.12 2.20
C TYR A 79 -16.68 -0.74 1.53
N SER A 80 -17.35 0.20 2.21
CA SER A 80 -17.57 1.57 1.74
C SER A 80 -17.35 2.58 2.88
N GLY A 81 -18.40 3.19 3.41
CA GLY A 81 -18.32 4.22 4.45
C GLY A 81 -17.66 3.77 5.74
N ILE A 82 -17.82 2.52 6.10
CA ILE A 82 -17.31 1.95 7.37
C ILE A 82 -15.83 2.23 7.62
N VAL A 83 -14.99 2.22 6.57
CA VAL A 83 -13.54 2.47 6.71
C VAL A 83 -13.19 3.93 7.04
N LYS A 84 -14.20 4.80 7.10
CA LYS A 84 -14.05 6.23 7.45
C LYS A 84 -14.61 6.55 8.82
N THR A 85 -15.08 5.54 9.56
CA THR A 85 -15.67 5.73 10.90
C THR A 85 -14.58 5.76 11.97
N GLU A 86 -14.76 6.55 13.01
CA GLU A 86 -13.87 6.57 14.18
C GLU A 86 -13.74 5.18 14.80
N ARG A 87 -14.84 4.43 14.86
CA ARG A 87 -14.84 3.06 15.37
C ARG A 87 -13.90 2.12 14.57
N PHE A 88 -13.82 2.29 13.24
CA PHE A 88 -12.89 1.53 12.42
C PHE A 88 -11.44 1.88 12.75
N ASP A 89 -11.15 3.17 12.89
CA ASP A 89 -9.81 3.64 13.25
C ASP A 89 -9.40 3.13 14.63
N GLU A 90 -10.26 3.25 15.66
CA GLU A 90 -10.01 2.72 17.00
C GLU A 90 -9.75 1.21 17.00
N GLN A 91 -10.54 0.46 16.21
CA GLN A 91 -10.44 -0.99 16.12
C GLN A 91 -9.15 -1.43 15.44
N PHE A 92 -8.73 -0.74 14.37
CA PHE A 92 -7.67 -1.20 13.48
C PHE A 92 -6.41 -0.33 13.51
N PHE A 93 -6.40 0.77 14.27
CA PHE A 93 -5.19 1.55 14.45
C PHE A 93 -4.04 0.66 14.93
N TYR A 94 -2.94 0.70 14.19
CA TYR A 94 -1.73 -0.05 14.49
C TYR A 94 -0.55 0.90 14.63
N ASP A 95 0.06 0.93 15.79
CA ASP A 95 1.19 1.80 16.16
C ASP A 95 2.55 1.06 16.21
N GLY A 96 2.57 -0.21 15.79
CA GLY A 96 3.80 -0.99 15.71
C GLY A 96 4.74 -0.48 14.62
N ASN A 97 6.03 -0.72 14.81
CA ASN A 97 7.10 -0.32 13.88
C ASN A 97 7.67 -1.49 13.05
N ASP A 98 6.93 -2.59 12.97
CA ASP A 98 7.36 -3.86 12.37
C ASP A 98 6.60 -4.23 11.10
N LEU A 99 5.87 -3.28 10.49
CA LEU A 99 5.26 -3.46 9.18
C LEU A 99 6.34 -3.50 8.08
N GLY A 100 6.06 -4.27 7.04
CA GLY A 100 7.02 -4.58 6.00
C GLY A 100 7.76 -5.87 6.26
N TYR A 101 9.05 -5.92 5.93
CA TYR A 101 9.87 -7.08 6.27
C TYR A 101 10.95 -6.75 7.31
N THR A 102 11.22 -7.72 8.17
CA THR A 102 12.39 -7.72 9.05
C THR A 102 13.29 -8.87 8.64
N TYR A 103 14.47 -8.53 8.13
CA TYR A 103 15.44 -9.48 7.61
C TYR A 103 16.48 -9.85 8.67
N ASP A 104 16.74 -11.15 8.77
CA ASP A 104 17.90 -11.73 9.41
C ASP A 104 18.47 -12.81 8.47
N ARG A 105 19.73 -13.23 8.69
CA ARG A 105 20.39 -14.25 7.84
C ARG A 105 19.71 -15.60 7.90
N ASP A 106 19.06 -15.93 9.00
CA ASP A 106 18.42 -17.22 9.22
C ASP A 106 16.91 -17.18 9.00
N GLN A 107 16.31 -15.99 8.97
CA GLN A 107 14.87 -15.83 8.79
C GLN A 107 14.50 -14.45 8.22
N THR A 108 13.33 -14.38 7.62
CA THR A 108 12.72 -13.10 7.25
C THR A 108 11.25 -13.11 7.68
N ALA A 109 10.87 -12.16 8.53
CA ALA A 109 9.50 -11.96 8.96
C ALA A 109 8.83 -10.89 8.09
N PHE A 110 7.58 -11.12 7.72
CA PHE A 110 6.75 -10.22 6.92
C PHE A 110 5.50 -9.84 7.69
N ALA A 111 5.14 -8.56 7.66
CA ALA A 111 3.94 -8.02 8.28
C ALA A 111 3.27 -7.00 7.37
N LEU A 112 1.97 -7.23 7.08
CA LEU A 112 1.13 -6.35 6.25
C LEU A 112 -0.11 -5.94 7.03
N TRP A 113 -0.35 -4.63 7.17
CA TRP A 113 -1.62 -4.12 7.68
C TRP A 113 -2.66 -4.06 6.56
N ALA A 114 -3.68 -4.89 6.68
CA ALA A 114 -4.76 -5.01 5.70
C ALA A 114 -6.08 -5.41 6.37
N PRO A 115 -6.68 -4.55 7.20
CA PRO A 115 -7.81 -4.90 8.07
C PRO A 115 -9.05 -5.37 7.30
N THR A 116 -9.31 -4.85 6.11
CA THR A 116 -10.45 -5.24 5.26
C THR A 116 -10.20 -6.48 4.40
N ALA A 117 -8.99 -7.00 4.41
CA ALA A 117 -8.68 -8.23 3.66
C ALA A 117 -9.27 -9.45 4.37
N SER A 118 -9.88 -10.35 3.59
CA SER A 118 -10.32 -11.65 4.09
C SER A 118 -9.19 -12.67 4.09
N ARG A 119 -8.27 -12.56 3.14
CA ARG A 119 -7.07 -13.43 3.04
C ARG A 119 -5.90 -12.65 2.45
N VAL A 120 -4.71 -12.99 2.89
CA VAL A 120 -3.47 -12.46 2.34
C VAL A 120 -2.50 -13.61 2.10
N LYS A 121 -1.85 -13.59 0.94
CA LYS A 121 -0.75 -14.49 0.61
C LYS A 121 0.51 -13.67 0.36
N LEU A 122 1.63 -14.20 0.80
CA LEU A 122 2.96 -13.72 0.45
C LEU A 122 3.49 -14.57 -0.69
N GLU A 123 3.82 -13.95 -1.82
CA GLU A 123 4.49 -14.61 -2.94
C GLU A 123 5.95 -14.16 -3.01
N VAL A 124 6.88 -15.09 -2.85
CA VAL A 124 8.33 -14.85 -2.86
C VAL A 124 8.94 -15.50 -4.09
N CYS A 125 9.79 -14.74 -4.81
CA CYS A 125 10.64 -15.26 -5.87
C CYS A 125 12.08 -15.31 -5.39
N LYS A 126 12.63 -16.50 -5.30
CA LYS A 126 14.02 -16.76 -4.94
C LYS A 126 14.65 -17.69 -5.97
N ASN A 127 15.80 -17.34 -6.52
CA ASN A 127 16.51 -18.12 -7.55
C ASN A 127 15.61 -18.51 -8.75
N ASN A 128 14.79 -17.57 -9.22
CA ASN A 128 13.80 -17.72 -10.30
C ASN A 128 12.71 -18.78 -10.01
N ARG A 129 12.45 -19.08 -8.74
CA ARG A 129 11.35 -19.95 -8.33
C ARG A 129 10.38 -19.16 -7.46
N LEU A 130 9.09 -19.37 -7.72
CA LEU A 130 7.99 -18.75 -6.96
C LEU A 130 7.52 -19.69 -5.87
N TYR A 131 7.33 -19.13 -4.68
CA TYR A 131 6.75 -19.78 -3.52
C TYR A 131 5.64 -18.90 -2.99
N THR A 132 4.52 -19.51 -2.62
CA THR A 132 3.35 -18.79 -2.09
C THR A 132 2.99 -19.31 -0.71
N TYR A 133 2.82 -18.41 0.24
CA TYR A 133 2.54 -18.70 1.64
C TYR A 133 1.25 -17.99 2.06
N GLU A 134 0.34 -18.69 2.73
CA GLU A 134 -0.83 -18.06 3.38
C GLU A 134 -0.35 -17.33 4.64
N MET A 135 -0.66 -16.04 4.73
CA MET A 135 -0.32 -15.26 5.91
C MET A 135 -1.41 -15.39 6.98
N LYS A 136 -1.02 -15.37 8.22
CA LYS A 136 -1.93 -15.44 9.37
C LYS A 136 -2.38 -14.03 9.77
N ARG A 137 -3.69 -13.81 9.85
CA ARG A 137 -4.28 -12.60 10.43
C ARG A 137 -4.02 -12.59 11.95
N THR A 138 -3.58 -11.46 12.46
CA THR A 138 -3.33 -11.18 13.87
C THR A 138 -4.14 -9.95 14.31
N ASP A 139 -3.85 -9.41 15.48
CA ASP A 139 -4.54 -8.25 16.02
C ASP A 139 -4.45 -7.04 15.09
N LYS A 140 -5.43 -6.15 15.18
CA LYS A 140 -5.51 -4.90 14.40
C LYS A 140 -5.53 -5.10 12.87
N GLY A 141 -5.85 -6.30 12.39
CA GLY A 141 -5.88 -6.61 10.96
C GLY A 141 -4.51 -6.71 10.30
N VAL A 142 -3.45 -6.96 11.07
CA VAL A 142 -2.11 -7.22 10.55
C VAL A 142 -1.99 -8.70 10.17
N TYR A 143 -1.47 -8.95 8.98
CA TYR A 143 -1.13 -10.27 8.48
C TYR A 143 0.35 -10.54 8.63
N ARG A 144 0.73 -11.73 9.13
CA ARG A 144 2.12 -12.09 9.43
C ARG A 144 2.50 -13.44 8.85
N TYR A 145 3.75 -13.53 8.41
CA TYR A 145 4.38 -14.79 8.05
C TYR A 145 5.91 -14.70 8.23
N THR A 146 6.54 -15.78 8.68
CA THR A 146 8.00 -15.86 8.83
C THR A 146 8.53 -17.03 8.01
N ILE A 147 9.52 -16.77 7.19
CA ILE A 147 10.24 -17.78 6.41
C ILE A 147 11.59 -18.01 7.08
N LEU A 148 11.85 -19.26 7.48
CA LEU A 148 13.06 -19.65 8.21
C LEU A 148 14.20 -19.98 7.23
N GLU A 149 14.59 -18.98 6.44
CA GLU A 149 15.73 -19.06 5.53
C GLU A 149 16.22 -17.66 5.14
N ASN A 150 17.45 -17.62 4.62
CA ASN A 150 18.03 -16.41 4.07
C ASN A 150 17.30 -16.00 2.79
N LEU A 151 16.64 -14.86 2.79
CA LEU A 151 15.94 -14.30 1.64
C LEU A 151 16.65 -13.09 1.03
N GLU A 152 17.91 -12.83 1.35
CA GLU A 152 18.67 -11.74 0.73
C GLU A 152 18.59 -11.84 -0.81
N ASN A 153 18.27 -10.72 -1.46
CA ASN A 153 18.05 -10.59 -2.90
C ASN A 153 16.81 -11.35 -3.45
N ALA A 154 15.98 -11.96 -2.60
CA ALA A 154 14.68 -12.43 -3.03
C ALA A 154 13.74 -11.25 -3.30
N THR A 155 12.78 -11.44 -4.20
CA THR A 155 11.72 -10.46 -4.44
C THR A 155 10.38 -11.00 -3.98
N TYR A 156 9.45 -10.11 -3.62
CA TYR A 156 8.16 -10.54 -3.11
C TYR A 156 7.04 -9.54 -3.45
N VAL A 157 5.80 -10.04 -3.41
CA VAL A 157 4.58 -9.26 -3.45
C VAL A 157 3.57 -9.85 -2.48
N TYR A 158 2.58 -9.06 -2.11
CA TYR A 158 1.40 -9.53 -1.41
C TYR A 158 0.25 -9.75 -2.39
N LEU A 159 -0.44 -10.88 -2.24
CA LEU A 159 -1.72 -11.13 -2.89
C LEU A 159 -2.78 -10.92 -1.82
N VAL A 160 -3.58 -9.88 -1.97
CA VAL A 160 -4.56 -9.44 -0.97
C VAL A 160 -5.96 -9.67 -1.51
N ARG A 161 -6.81 -10.36 -0.75
CA ARG A 161 -8.20 -10.61 -1.13
C ARG A 161 -9.11 -9.65 -0.38
N VAL A 162 -9.70 -8.72 -1.12
CA VAL A 162 -10.66 -7.73 -0.62
C VAL A 162 -11.88 -7.72 -1.53
N ASN A 163 -13.08 -7.64 -0.96
CA ASN A 163 -14.34 -7.63 -1.71
C ASN A 163 -14.44 -8.81 -2.71
N GLY A 164 -14.00 -9.99 -2.30
CA GLY A 164 -14.02 -11.21 -3.09
C GLY A 164 -12.99 -11.30 -4.22
N VAL A 165 -12.15 -10.27 -4.42
CA VAL A 165 -11.19 -10.18 -5.52
C VAL A 165 -9.75 -10.20 -4.99
N TRP A 166 -8.91 -11.05 -5.60
CA TRP A 166 -7.48 -11.04 -5.38
C TRP A 166 -6.82 -9.88 -6.13
N ARG A 167 -5.96 -9.14 -5.45
CA ARG A 167 -5.13 -8.08 -6.03
C ARG A 167 -3.69 -8.28 -5.61
N GLU A 168 -2.77 -8.08 -6.54
CA GLU A 168 -1.35 -8.02 -6.26
C GLU A 168 -0.98 -6.61 -5.78
N SER A 169 -0.12 -6.53 -4.77
CA SER A 169 0.42 -5.28 -4.25
C SER A 169 1.90 -5.46 -3.89
N ILE A 170 2.70 -4.45 -4.19
CA ILE A 170 4.02 -4.31 -3.58
C ILE A 170 3.84 -3.97 -2.09
N ASP A 171 4.91 -4.15 -1.34
CA ASP A 171 4.93 -3.79 0.08
C ASP A 171 4.94 -2.27 0.27
N PRO A 172 3.93 -1.68 0.93
CA PRO A 172 3.93 -0.25 1.25
C PRO A 172 5.11 0.20 2.12
N TYR A 173 5.67 -0.73 2.89
CA TYR A 173 6.83 -0.51 3.77
C TYR A 173 8.14 -1.09 3.19
N GLY A 174 8.10 -1.51 1.92
CA GLY A 174 9.28 -2.07 1.26
C GLY A 174 10.41 -1.04 1.13
N THR A 175 11.60 -1.38 1.61
CA THR A 175 12.79 -0.51 1.55
C THR A 175 13.53 -0.58 0.21
N ALA A 176 13.22 -1.58 -0.60
CA ALA A 176 13.77 -1.76 -1.94
C ALA A 176 12.76 -2.40 -2.89
N SER A 177 12.89 -2.11 -4.17
CA SER A 177 12.09 -2.73 -5.23
C SER A 177 12.95 -3.03 -6.46
N ILE A 178 12.47 -3.93 -7.31
CA ILE A 178 13.04 -4.12 -8.65
C ILE A 178 12.56 -3.02 -9.60
N GLU A 179 13.08 -3.01 -10.82
CA GLU A 179 12.75 -2.03 -11.86
C GLU A 179 11.22 -1.86 -12.03
N ASN A 180 10.79 -0.62 -12.22
CA ASN A 180 9.39 -0.22 -12.37
C ASN A 180 8.50 -0.61 -11.17
N SER A 181 9.06 -0.79 -9.99
CA SER A 181 8.34 -1.14 -8.75
C SER A 181 7.39 -2.34 -8.90
N ARG A 182 7.77 -3.32 -9.72
CA ARG A 182 6.93 -4.51 -9.95
C ARG A 182 6.88 -5.44 -8.75
N ARG A 183 7.97 -5.54 -8.01
CA ARG A 183 8.07 -6.38 -6.80
C ARG A 183 8.95 -5.68 -5.78
N SER A 184 8.65 -5.83 -4.52
CA SER A 184 9.55 -5.45 -3.43
C SER A 184 10.72 -6.42 -3.36
N ALA A 185 11.85 -5.98 -2.80
CA ALA A 185 13.04 -6.79 -2.66
C ALA A 185 13.52 -6.83 -1.20
N VAL A 186 14.00 -7.99 -0.77
CA VAL A 186 14.64 -8.16 0.53
C VAL A 186 16.12 -7.81 0.40
N VAL A 187 16.57 -6.82 1.14
CA VAL A 187 17.97 -6.37 1.15
C VAL A 187 18.51 -6.39 2.58
N ASP A 188 19.79 -6.72 2.71
CA ASP A 188 20.52 -6.58 3.96
C ASP A 188 20.95 -5.11 4.11
N LEU A 189 20.20 -4.34 4.90
CA LEU A 189 20.44 -2.91 5.09
C LEU A 189 21.79 -2.63 5.74
N ASP A 190 22.33 -3.55 6.52
CA ASP A 190 23.65 -3.38 7.14
C ASP A 190 24.78 -3.38 6.10
N LYS A 191 24.61 -4.07 4.98
CA LYS A 191 25.57 -4.06 3.87
C LYS A 191 25.58 -2.77 3.05
N ILE A 192 24.47 -2.02 3.07
CA ILE A 192 24.31 -0.78 2.29
C ILE A 192 24.37 0.48 3.17
N ARG A 193 24.69 0.31 4.46
CA ARG A 193 24.83 1.42 5.40
C ARG A 193 25.88 2.40 4.90
N VAL A 194 25.48 3.64 4.68
CA VAL A 194 26.40 4.75 4.36
C VAL A 194 26.95 5.30 5.66
N ARG A 195 28.22 5.71 5.63
CA ARG A 195 28.81 6.39 6.77
C ARG A 195 28.08 7.71 7.02
N ASP A 196 27.56 7.90 8.23
CA ASP A 196 26.95 9.14 8.64
C ASP A 196 28.00 10.26 8.61
N VAL A 197 27.67 11.33 7.89
CA VAL A 197 28.45 12.57 7.86
C VAL A 197 27.66 13.60 8.65
N PRO A 198 28.23 14.22 9.70
CA PRO A 198 27.55 15.27 10.43
C PRO A 198 27.14 16.39 9.47
N LEU A 199 25.86 16.72 9.44
CA LEU A 199 25.37 17.86 8.67
C LEU A 199 25.61 19.17 9.44
N PRO A 200 25.89 20.27 8.74
CA PRO A 200 25.96 21.59 9.37
C PRO A 200 24.65 21.90 10.10
N LYS A 201 24.75 22.39 11.33
CA LYS A 201 23.59 22.83 12.08
C LYS A 201 23.04 24.10 11.44
N MET A 202 21.75 24.10 11.13
CA MET A 202 21.01 25.28 10.70
C MET A 202 20.43 25.99 11.92
N THR A 203 20.46 27.32 11.93
CA THR A 203 19.91 28.12 13.02
C THR A 203 18.39 28.24 12.90
N SER A 204 17.90 28.32 11.67
CA SER A 204 16.47 28.41 11.34
C SER A 204 16.17 27.62 10.06
N ALA A 205 14.98 27.07 9.95
CA ALA A 205 14.51 26.47 8.70
C ALA A 205 14.43 27.47 7.55
N CYS A 206 14.27 28.78 7.85
CA CYS A 206 14.27 29.85 6.87
C CYS A 206 15.65 30.11 6.23
N ASP A 207 16.72 29.56 6.81
CA ASP A 207 18.07 29.65 6.26
C ASP A 207 18.33 28.62 5.15
N ALA A 208 17.35 27.73 4.90
CA ALA A 208 17.45 26.73 3.87
C ALA A 208 17.36 27.34 2.47
N ILE A 209 18.37 27.09 1.65
CA ILE A 209 18.37 27.37 0.22
C ILE A 209 18.27 26.01 -0.48
N ILE A 210 17.08 25.72 -1.02
CA ILE A 210 16.75 24.41 -1.62
C ILE A 210 16.88 24.53 -3.13
N TYR A 211 17.62 23.61 -3.74
CA TYR A 211 17.76 23.48 -5.19
C TYR A 211 17.13 22.17 -5.64
N GLU A 212 16.02 22.25 -6.37
CA GLU A 212 15.36 21.08 -6.93
C GLU A 212 15.91 20.77 -8.33
N THR A 213 16.24 19.50 -8.59
CA THR A 213 16.82 19.10 -9.87
C THR A 213 16.64 17.61 -10.17
N SER A 214 16.64 17.28 -11.47
CA SER A 214 16.71 15.91 -11.98
C SER A 214 18.17 15.49 -12.16
N VAL A 215 18.51 14.30 -11.69
CA VAL A 215 19.86 13.72 -11.88
C VAL A 215 20.23 13.68 -13.37
N ARG A 216 19.30 13.26 -14.22
CA ARG A 216 19.51 13.14 -15.66
C ARG A 216 19.74 14.52 -16.29
N ASP A 217 18.79 15.43 -16.13
CA ASP A 217 18.82 16.72 -16.82
C ASP A 217 20.02 17.57 -16.39
N PHE A 218 20.37 17.50 -15.11
CA PHE A 218 21.52 18.21 -14.56
C PHE A 218 22.87 17.72 -15.09
N THR A 219 22.98 16.45 -15.49
CA THR A 219 24.26 15.83 -15.86
C THR A 219 24.41 15.54 -17.35
N MET A 220 23.34 15.64 -18.15
CA MET A 220 23.34 15.23 -19.57
C MET A 220 23.94 16.25 -20.53
N GLN A 221 24.15 17.50 -20.11
CA GLN A 221 24.74 18.52 -20.97
C GLN A 221 26.15 18.11 -21.39
N LYS A 222 26.43 18.18 -22.69
CA LYS A 222 27.77 17.86 -23.24
C LYS A 222 28.80 18.90 -22.84
N GLY A 223 30.02 18.44 -22.55
CA GLY A 223 31.16 19.34 -22.31
C GLY A 223 31.30 19.88 -20.89
N ILE A 224 30.37 19.52 -19.96
CA ILE A 224 30.43 19.96 -18.55
C ILE A 224 31.44 19.18 -17.69
N GLY A 225 32.18 18.24 -18.27
CA GLY A 225 33.20 17.47 -17.57
C GLY A 225 32.68 16.26 -16.76
N VAL A 226 31.38 15.98 -16.80
CA VAL A 226 30.80 14.79 -16.14
C VAL A 226 31.04 13.57 -17.00
N THR A 227 31.62 12.50 -16.41
CA THR A 227 31.97 11.26 -17.11
C THR A 227 30.85 10.21 -17.09
N MET A 228 29.92 10.31 -16.14
CA MET A 228 28.77 9.39 -15.97
C MET A 228 27.43 10.14 -16.03
N PRO A 229 27.06 10.73 -17.19
CA PRO A 229 25.82 11.51 -17.29
C PRO A 229 24.58 10.62 -17.06
N GLY A 230 23.54 11.18 -16.46
CA GLY A 230 22.30 10.50 -16.12
C GLY A 230 22.39 9.48 -14.98
N LYS A 231 23.52 9.43 -14.28
CA LYS A 231 23.73 8.51 -13.14
C LYS A 231 23.98 9.30 -11.84
N PHE A 232 23.60 8.70 -10.69
CA PHE A 232 23.86 9.32 -9.38
C PHE A 232 25.35 9.62 -9.15
N ARG A 233 26.25 8.75 -9.61
CA ARG A 233 27.68 9.01 -9.50
C ARG A 233 28.11 10.22 -10.30
N GLY A 234 27.55 10.44 -11.50
CA GLY A 234 27.82 11.64 -12.30
C GLY A 234 27.27 12.90 -11.66
N PHE A 235 26.18 12.80 -10.90
CA PHE A 235 25.60 13.97 -10.20
C PHE A 235 26.54 14.54 -9.14
N VAL A 236 27.22 13.68 -8.40
CA VAL A 236 28.18 14.09 -7.33
C VAL A 236 29.64 14.12 -7.81
N GLU A 237 29.88 13.94 -9.11
CA GLU A 237 31.23 13.92 -9.68
C GLU A 237 31.86 15.32 -9.61
N GLU A 238 33.07 15.38 -9.03
CA GLU A 238 33.93 16.55 -9.05
C GLU A 238 35.31 16.13 -9.60
N ASN A 239 35.71 16.76 -10.67
CA ASN A 239 37.03 16.61 -11.29
C ASN A 239 37.59 17.98 -11.70
N GLU A 240 38.79 18.03 -12.24
CA GLU A 240 39.44 19.30 -12.62
C GLU A 240 38.62 20.08 -13.64
N ILE A 241 37.95 19.40 -14.59
CA ILE A 241 37.16 20.09 -15.62
C ILE A 241 35.89 20.69 -14.95
N THR A 242 35.16 19.95 -14.12
CA THR A 242 33.96 20.49 -13.45
C THR A 242 34.28 21.65 -12.53
N LYS A 243 35.43 21.64 -11.87
CA LYS A 243 35.90 22.74 -11.00
C LYS A 243 36.29 23.97 -11.82
N GLN A 244 37.07 23.81 -12.89
CA GLN A 244 37.49 24.91 -13.74
C GLN A 244 36.34 25.58 -14.46
N GLN A 245 35.38 24.80 -14.95
CA GLN A 245 34.20 25.31 -15.65
C GLN A 245 33.07 25.74 -14.72
N CYS A 246 33.22 25.51 -13.40
CA CYS A 246 32.16 25.73 -12.43
C CYS A 246 30.86 25.06 -12.87
N SER A 247 30.92 23.77 -13.16
CA SER A 247 29.80 22.95 -13.68
C SER A 247 29.49 21.79 -12.77
N GLY A 248 28.34 21.12 -13.00
CA GLY A 248 27.93 19.95 -12.22
C GLY A 248 27.82 20.25 -10.71
N PHE A 249 28.26 19.33 -9.87
CA PHE A 249 28.20 19.49 -8.42
C PHE A 249 29.04 20.68 -7.89
N SER A 250 30.15 20.99 -8.56
CA SER A 250 30.97 22.17 -8.24
C SER A 250 30.18 23.48 -8.38
N TYR A 251 29.30 23.59 -9.37
CA TYR A 251 28.41 24.74 -9.53
C TYR A 251 27.44 24.88 -8.35
N LEU A 252 26.82 23.78 -7.90
CA LEU A 252 25.90 23.81 -6.75
C LEU A 252 26.58 24.31 -5.48
N LYS A 253 27.84 23.90 -5.27
CA LYS A 253 28.64 24.40 -4.14
C LYS A 253 28.87 25.91 -4.20
N THR A 254 29.12 26.45 -5.38
CA THR A 254 29.37 27.92 -5.54
C THR A 254 28.11 28.74 -5.37
N LEU A 255 26.94 28.18 -5.62
CA LEU A 255 25.65 28.86 -5.38
C LEU A 255 25.33 29.02 -3.89
N GLY A 256 26.05 28.36 -3.00
CA GLY A 256 25.78 28.42 -1.55
C GLY A 256 24.49 27.75 -1.13
N ILE A 257 23.97 26.84 -1.94
CA ILE A 257 22.78 26.04 -1.56
C ILE A 257 23.08 25.17 -0.36
N THR A 258 22.06 24.93 0.46
CA THR A 258 22.16 24.11 1.66
C THR A 258 21.54 22.71 1.48
N HIS A 259 20.55 22.62 0.60
CA HIS A 259 19.80 21.37 0.36
C HIS A 259 19.59 21.12 -1.13
N ILE A 260 19.68 19.87 -1.53
CA ILE A 260 19.33 19.42 -2.87
C ILE A 260 18.09 18.52 -2.74
N GLN A 261 17.03 18.89 -3.46
CA GLN A 261 15.85 18.04 -3.62
C GLN A 261 15.93 17.36 -4.98
N LEU A 262 16.19 16.05 -4.97
CA LEU A 262 16.19 15.29 -6.21
C LEU A 262 14.75 15.00 -6.64
N MET A 263 14.44 15.28 -7.92
CA MET A 263 13.21 14.81 -8.53
C MET A 263 13.17 13.28 -8.51
N PRO A 264 11.97 12.67 -8.49
CA PRO A 264 11.81 11.21 -8.48
C PRO A 264 12.61 10.54 -9.61
N VAL A 265 13.22 9.40 -9.29
CA VAL A 265 14.11 8.62 -10.16
C VAL A 265 13.56 7.23 -10.42
#